data_eb149de39c25d8d571862236f2bf2975
#
_entry.id   eb149de39c25d8d571862236f2bf2975
#
_cell.length_a   1.000
_cell.length_b   1.000
_cell.length_c   1.000
_cell.angle_alpha   90.00
_cell.angle_beta   90.00
_cell.angle_gamma   90.00
#
_symmetry.space_group_name_H-M   'P 1'
#
loop_
_entity.id
_entity.type
_entity.pdbx_description
1 polymer ?
#
loop_
_entity_poly.entity_id
_entity_poly.type
_entity_poly.pdbx_seq_one_letter_code
_entity_poly.pdbx_strand_id
1 'polypeptide(L)'
;MTFRPVLDAADLRPGEPAGVELDGRAICVVRLPDGELTAFDDACPHRAWPLHQGRLDGVVLTCKAHTWQWDVRDGSLRDLRAPECLTMHEVREHDGRIEVAIAADAPPAAPISRLYLRAAAREAAA
;
A
#
# COMPACT_ATOMS: atom_id res chain seq x y z
N MET A 1 -16.65 9.93 2.83
CA MET A 1 -15.48 9.13 3.20
C MET A 1 -14.74 9.83 4.34
N THR A 2 -14.24 9.07 5.29
CA THR A 2 -13.56 9.62 6.44
C THR A 2 -12.07 9.38 6.34
N PHE A 3 -11.29 10.44 6.22
CA PHE A 3 -9.83 10.36 6.26
C PHE A 3 -9.37 10.15 7.70
N ARG A 4 -8.41 9.25 7.88
CA ARG A 4 -7.83 8.95 9.19
C ARG A 4 -6.31 8.89 9.10
N PRO A 5 -5.59 9.45 10.08
CA PRO A 5 -4.14 9.45 10.05
C PRO A 5 -3.58 8.04 10.24
N VAL A 6 -2.57 7.70 9.44
CA VAL A 6 -1.94 6.38 9.49
C VAL A 6 -0.43 6.45 9.76
N LEU A 7 0.23 7.56 9.42
CA LEU A 7 1.64 7.77 9.74
C LEU A 7 2.00 9.25 9.59
N ASP A 8 3.14 9.65 10.14
CA ASP A 8 3.67 10.98 9.94
C ASP A 8 4.23 11.13 8.53
N ALA A 9 4.02 12.28 7.90
CA ALA A 9 4.50 12.53 6.54
C ALA A 9 6.01 12.41 6.45
N ALA A 10 6.74 12.79 7.50
CA ALA A 10 8.19 12.70 7.54
C ALA A 10 8.71 11.26 7.49
N ASP A 11 7.89 10.29 7.86
CA ASP A 11 8.24 8.87 7.85
C ASP A 11 7.97 8.19 6.52
N LEU A 12 7.36 8.89 5.57
CA LEU A 12 7.08 8.36 4.24
C LEU A 12 8.06 8.93 3.22
N ARG A 13 9.04 8.11 2.84
CA ARG A 13 10.09 8.50 1.90
C ARG A 13 9.76 8.06 0.48
N PRO A 14 10.10 8.88 -0.54
CA PRO A 14 9.97 8.45 -1.93
C PRO A 14 10.73 7.15 -2.18
N GLY A 15 10.09 6.21 -2.89
CA GLY A 15 10.70 4.93 -3.22
C GLY A 15 10.64 3.87 -2.13
N GLU A 16 10.12 4.20 -0.94
CA GLU A 16 10.01 3.27 0.18
C GLU A 16 8.53 3.07 0.54
N PRO A 17 7.89 1.97 0.09
CA PRO A 17 6.51 1.70 0.46
C PRO A 17 6.37 1.51 1.96
N ALA A 18 5.32 2.06 2.54
CA ALA A 18 5.03 1.92 3.97
C ALA A 18 3.77 1.08 4.19
N GLY A 19 3.90 0.04 5.01
CA GLY A 19 2.76 -0.77 5.41
C GLY A 19 2.15 -0.23 6.70
N VAL A 20 0.86 0.03 6.68
CA VAL A 20 0.11 0.53 7.84
C VAL A 20 -1.18 -0.27 8.00
N GLU A 21 -1.81 -0.15 9.16
CA GLU A 21 -3.09 -0.80 9.43
C GLU A 21 -4.14 0.24 9.75
N LEU A 22 -5.34 0.07 9.18
CA LEU A 22 -6.49 0.92 9.45
C LEU A 22 -7.72 0.03 9.59
N ASP A 23 -8.29 -0.03 10.79
CA ASP A 23 -9.47 -0.85 11.10
C ASP A 23 -9.32 -2.32 10.71
N GLY A 24 -8.15 -2.90 10.99
CA GLY A 24 -7.87 -4.29 10.65
C GLY A 24 -7.53 -4.55 9.19
N ARG A 25 -7.48 -3.51 8.36
CA ARG A 25 -7.12 -3.59 6.95
C ARG A 25 -5.66 -3.17 6.78
N ALA A 26 -4.87 -4.01 6.13
CA ALA A 26 -3.49 -3.69 5.79
C ALA A 26 -3.48 -2.78 4.56
N ILE A 27 -2.77 -1.65 4.67
CA ILE A 27 -2.70 -0.65 3.62
C ILE A 27 -1.24 -0.32 3.32
N CYS A 28 -0.90 -0.26 2.04
CA CYS A 28 0.39 0.22 1.58
C CYS A 28 0.23 1.66 1.11
N VAL A 29 1.11 2.53 1.59
CA VAL A 29 1.15 3.94 1.19
C VAL A 29 2.50 4.21 0.55
N VAL A 30 2.49 4.92 -0.58
CA VAL A 30 3.72 5.27 -1.28
C VAL A 30 3.72 6.75 -1.64
N ARG A 31 4.91 7.33 -1.62
CA ARG A 31 5.17 8.66 -2.18
C ARG A 31 5.93 8.49 -3.49
N LEU A 32 5.34 8.99 -4.57
CA LEU A 32 5.93 8.91 -5.89
C LEU A 32 7.06 9.94 -6.05
N PRO A 33 7.94 9.77 -7.05
CA PRO A 33 9.04 10.72 -7.28
C PRO A 33 8.59 12.16 -7.50
N ASP A 34 7.38 12.39 -8.04
CA ASP A 34 6.82 13.73 -8.23
C ASP A 34 6.17 14.30 -6.96
N GLY A 35 6.17 13.55 -5.86
CA GLY A 35 5.58 13.95 -4.59
C GLY A 35 4.13 13.52 -4.39
N GLU A 36 3.49 12.98 -5.40
CA GLU A 36 2.12 12.47 -5.26
C GLU A 36 2.06 11.27 -4.34
N LEU A 37 0.92 11.09 -3.68
CA LEU A 37 0.67 9.99 -2.77
C LEU A 37 -0.30 9.00 -3.41
N THR A 38 -0.08 7.71 -3.19
CA THR A 38 -1.07 6.69 -3.49
C THR A 38 -1.17 5.71 -2.33
N ALA A 39 -2.34 5.10 -2.19
CA ALA A 39 -2.60 4.10 -1.15
C ALA A 39 -3.47 2.99 -1.72
N PHE A 40 -3.19 1.78 -1.32
CA PHE A 40 -3.89 0.59 -1.80
C PHE A 40 -3.78 -0.51 -0.77
N ASP A 41 -4.60 -1.55 -0.90
CA ASP A 41 -4.51 -2.69 -0.01
C ASP A 41 -3.10 -3.29 -0.06
N ASP A 42 -2.53 -3.55 1.10
CA ASP A 42 -1.18 -4.11 1.22
C ASP A 42 -1.21 -5.62 1.11
N ALA A 43 -1.79 -6.09 0.01
CA ALA A 43 -1.90 -7.50 -0.29
C ALA A 43 -1.90 -7.69 -1.79
N CYS A 44 -0.97 -8.48 -2.29
CA CYS A 44 -0.95 -8.83 -3.71
C CYS A 44 -2.22 -9.65 -4.01
N PRO A 45 -3.05 -9.23 -4.98
CA PRO A 45 -4.30 -9.94 -5.29
C PRO A 45 -4.11 -11.41 -5.60
N HIS A 46 -2.93 -11.80 -6.06
CA HIS A 46 -2.62 -13.16 -6.43
C HIS A 46 -2.46 -14.08 -5.21
N ARG A 47 -1.72 -13.65 -4.16
CA ARG A 47 -1.44 -14.51 -2.99
C ARG A 47 -1.40 -13.77 -1.65
N ALA A 48 -1.95 -12.58 -1.58
CA ALA A 48 -2.02 -11.79 -0.34
C ALA A 48 -0.66 -11.50 0.32
N TRP A 49 0.45 -11.54 -0.42
CA TRP A 49 1.74 -11.11 0.10
C TRP A 49 1.75 -9.61 0.36
N PRO A 50 2.38 -9.15 1.44
CA PRO A 50 2.49 -7.72 1.71
C PRO A 50 3.23 -6.98 0.60
N LEU A 51 2.54 -6.05 -0.06
CA LEU A 51 3.12 -5.28 -1.16
C LEU A 51 4.18 -4.30 -0.69
N HIS A 52 4.09 -3.82 0.56
CA HIS A 52 5.09 -2.90 1.09
C HIS A 52 6.48 -3.54 1.23
N GLN A 53 6.57 -4.87 1.22
CA GLN A 53 7.84 -5.58 1.20
C GLN A 53 8.42 -5.73 -0.21
N GLY A 54 7.67 -5.33 -1.23
CA GLY A 54 8.12 -5.36 -2.59
C GLY A 54 9.08 -4.22 -2.91
N ARG A 55 9.51 -4.16 -4.16
CA ARG A 55 10.43 -3.14 -4.64
C ARG A 55 9.68 -2.10 -5.45
N LEU A 56 9.77 -0.84 -5.03
CA LEU A 56 9.21 0.29 -5.77
C LEU A 56 10.30 0.94 -6.61
N ASP A 57 10.08 0.98 -7.92
CA ASP A 57 10.98 1.65 -8.86
C ASP A 57 10.13 2.63 -9.68
N GLY A 58 10.28 3.92 -9.39
CA GLY A 58 9.43 4.95 -9.98
C GLY A 58 7.98 4.76 -9.56
N VAL A 59 7.13 4.35 -10.50
CA VAL A 59 5.70 4.07 -10.26
C VAL A 59 5.38 2.59 -10.32
N VAL A 60 6.40 1.73 -10.45
CA VAL A 60 6.23 0.29 -10.61
C VAL A 60 6.63 -0.42 -9.33
N LEU A 61 5.70 -1.13 -8.73
CA LEU A 61 5.93 -1.96 -7.56
C LEU A 61 5.98 -3.42 -7.98
N THR A 62 7.11 -4.06 -7.69
CA THR A 62 7.30 -5.49 -7.97
C THR A 62 7.02 -6.28 -6.70
N CYS A 63 6.06 -7.21 -6.77
CA CYS A 63 5.74 -8.08 -5.65
C CYS A 63 6.91 -9.01 -5.35
N LYS A 64 7.32 -9.06 -4.08
CA LYS A 64 8.48 -9.83 -3.65
C LYS A 64 8.40 -11.31 -3.99
N ALA A 65 7.20 -11.90 -3.92
CA ALA A 65 7.05 -13.35 -4.04
C ALA A 65 6.91 -13.84 -5.49
N HIS A 66 6.37 -13.02 -6.41
CA HIS A 66 5.92 -13.50 -7.71
C HIS A 66 6.42 -12.69 -8.88
N THR A 67 7.21 -11.66 -8.64
CA THR A 67 7.68 -10.75 -9.68
C THR A 67 6.56 -10.06 -10.47
N TRP A 68 5.31 -10.12 -9.99
CA TRP A 68 4.23 -9.36 -10.59
C TRP A 68 4.47 -7.88 -10.34
N GLN A 69 4.25 -7.07 -11.39
CA GLN A 69 4.50 -5.64 -11.36
C GLN A 69 3.21 -4.85 -11.47
N TRP A 70 3.07 -3.87 -10.59
CA TRP A 70 1.87 -3.05 -10.49
C TRP A 70 2.22 -1.60 -10.73
N ASP A 71 1.37 -0.90 -11.50
CA ASP A 71 1.45 0.55 -11.58
C ASP A 71 0.68 1.11 -10.37
N VAL A 72 1.41 1.70 -9.42
CA VAL A 72 0.80 2.14 -8.16
C VAL A 72 -0.02 3.43 -8.30
N ARG A 73 -0.01 4.07 -9.46
CA ARG A 73 -0.84 5.26 -9.71
C ARG A 73 -2.32 4.90 -9.83
N ASP A 74 -2.63 3.77 -10.42
CA ASP A 74 -4.00 3.33 -10.68
C ASP A 74 -4.28 1.88 -10.25
N GLY A 75 -3.25 1.15 -9.82
CA GLY A 75 -3.39 -0.24 -9.37
C GLY A 75 -3.38 -1.27 -10.48
N SER A 76 -3.11 -0.89 -11.73
CA SER A 76 -3.13 -1.82 -12.85
C SER A 76 -1.93 -2.76 -12.85
N LEU A 77 -2.16 -3.99 -13.32
CA LEU A 77 -1.11 -4.98 -13.50
C LEU A 77 -0.34 -4.68 -14.79
N ARG A 78 0.99 -4.64 -14.71
CA ARG A 78 1.84 -4.43 -15.87
C ARG A 78 2.17 -5.75 -16.54
N ASP A 79 2.36 -5.70 -17.87
CA ASP A 79 2.90 -6.77 -18.69
C ASP A 79 2.04 -8.04 -18.81
N LEU A 80 0.98 -8.16 -18.04
CA LEU A 80 0.04 -9.28 -18.13
C LEU A 80 -1.35 -8.73 -18.42
N ARG A 81 -2.06 -9.41 -19.30
CA ARG A 81 -3.46 -9.07 -19.63
C ARG A 81 -4.41 -9.82 -18.70
N ALA A 82 -4.27 -9.56 -17.41
CA ALA A 82 -5.13 -10.16 -16.41
C ALA A 82 -6.03 -9.08 -15.81
N PRO A 83 -7.24 -9.43 -15.37
CA PRO A 83 -8.18 -8.45 -14.82
C PRO A 83 -7.83 -8.00 -13.40
N GLU A 84 -6.83 -8.59 -12.78
CA GLU A 84 -6.44 -8.24 -11.43
C GLU A 84 -5.96 -6.80 -11.35
N CYS A 85 -6.38 -6.10 -10.31
CA CYS A 85 -5.89 -4.76 -9.98
C CYS A 85 -5.81 -4.61 -8.47
N LEU A 86 -4.97 -3.66 -8.03
CA LEU A 86 -4.90 -3.32 -6.61
C LEU A 86 -6.18 -2.60 -6.19
N THR A 87 -6.61 -2.81 -4.96
CA THR A 87 -7.71 -2.04 -4.38
C THR A 87 -7.17 -0.70 -3.92
N MET A 88 -7.52 0.37 -4.64
CA MET A 88 -7.01 1.71 -4.37
C MET A 88 -7.87 2.42 -3.35
N HIS A 89 -7.23 3.26 -2.53
CA HIS A 89 -7.88 4.09 -1.52
C HIS A 89 -7.51 5.55 -1.70
N GLU A 90 -8.30 6.44 -1.11
CA GLU A 90 -7.98 7.86 -1.09
C GLU A 90 -6.88 8.13 -0.06
N VAL A 91 -5.96 9.03 -0.40
CA VAL A 91 -4.85 9.39 0.48
C VAL A 91 -4.55 10.88 0.32
N ARG A 92 -4.18 11.52 1.44
CA ARG A 92 -3.77 12.92 1.45
C ARG A 92 -2.76 13.17 2.56
N GLU A 93 -2.02 14.26 2.41
CA GLU A 93 -1.21 14.81 3.52
C GLU A 93 -1.97 15.98 4.13
N HIS A 94 -2.11 15.97 5.45
CA HIS A 94 -2.80 17.01 6.20
C HIS A 94 -2.15 17.19 7.56
N ASP A 95 -1.78 18.43 7.90
CA ASP A 95 -1.14 18.77 9.18
C ASP A 95 0.10 17.90 9.50
N GLY A 96 0.92 17.62 8.49
CA GLY A 96 2.14 16.83 8.64
C GLY A 96 1.90 15.34 8.77
N ARG A 97 0.69 14.86 8.52
CA ARG A 97 0.34 13.46 8.60
C ARG A 97 -0.21 12.95 7.27
N ILE A 98 0.03 11.68 7.02
CA ILE A 98 -0.61 10.99 5.92
C ILE A 98 -1.93 10.41 6.42
N GLU A 99 -3.01 10.73 5.72
CA GLU A 99 -4.35 10.26 6.03
C GLU A 99 -4.92 9.46 4.89
N VAL A 100 -5.61 8.37 5.23
CA VAL A 100 -6.22 7.46 4.26
C VAL A 100 -7.72 7.35 4.54
N ALA A 101 -8.51 7.33 3.46
CA ALA A 101 -9.91 6.99 3.51
C ALA A 101 -10.14 5.71 2.72
N ILE A 102 -10.68 4.69 3.37
CA ILE A 102 -10.96 3.40 2.71
C ILE A 102 -12.02 3.62 1.63
N ALA A 103 -11.79 3.09 0.43
CA ALA A 103 -12.75 3.19 -0.66
C ALA A 103 -14.07 2.55 -0.27
N ALA A 104 -15.18 3.23 -0.58
CA ALA A 104 -16.52 2.78 -0.17
C ALA A 104 -16.90 1.42 -0.78
N ASP A 105 -16.36 1.11 -1.96
CA ASP A 105 -16.62 -0.14 -2.67
C ASP A 105 -15.51 -1.18 -2.45
N ALA A 106 -14.58 -0.93 -1.52
CA ALA A 106 -13.51 -1.88 -1.24
C ALA A 106 -14.08 -3.21 -0.74
N PRO A 107 -13.54 -4.34 -1.23
CA PRO A 107 -13.97 -5.65 -0.71
C PRO A 107 -13.58 -5.80 0.76
N PRO A 108 -14.19 -6.75 1.49
CA PRO A 108 -13.77 -7.01 2.86
C PRO A 108 -12.28 -7.27 2.95
N ALA A 109 -11.66 -6.76 4.02
CA ALA A 109 -10.22 -6.95 4.23
C ALA A 109 -9.91 -8.45 4.39
N ALA A 110 -8.84 -8.90 3.71
CA ALA A 110 -8.32 -10.23 3.95
C ALA A 110 -7.73 -10.30 5.37
N PRO A 111 -7.80 -11.47 6.04
CA PRO A 111 -7.16 -11.62 7.34
C PRO A 111 -5.67 -11.30 7.27
N ILE A 112 -5.18 -10.48 8.19
CA ILE A 112 -3.76 -10.16 8.27
C ILE A 112 -3.04 -11.40 8.78
N SER A 113 -2.07 -11.90 8.01
CA SER A 113 -1.30 -13.08 8.41
C SER A 113 -0.38 -12.75 9.58
N ARG A 114 -0.04 -13.78 10.38
CA ARG A 114 0.93 -13.62 11.47
C ARG A 114 2.28 -13.14 10.96
N LEU A 115 2.67 -13.58 9.77
CA LEU A 115 3.90 -13.12 9.13
C LEU A 115 3.85 -11.63 8.83
N TYR A 116 2.72 -11.15 8.34
CA TYR A 116 2.53 -9.73 8.09
C TYR A 116 2.64 -8.92 9.39
N LEU A 117 1.96 -9.35 10.44
CA LEU A 117 1.99 -8.65 11.72
C LEU A 117 3.42 -8.57 12.29
N ARG A 118 4.20 -9.64 12.17
CA ARG A 118 5.60 -9.63 12.59
C ARG A 118 6.45 -8.67 11.78
N ALA A 119 6.25 -8.64 10.46
CA ALA A 119 6.98 -7.72 9.59
C ALA A 119 6.63 -6.27 9.93
N ALA A 120 5.35 -5.95 10.08
CA ALA A 120 4.90 -4.62 10.45
C ALA A 120 5.44 -4.19 11.82
N ALA A 121 5.46 -5.10 12.80
CA ALA A 121 6.01 -4.83 14.12
C ALA A 121 7.51 -4.53 14.07
N ARG A 122 8.26 -5.23 13.23
CA ARG A 122 9.69 -4.96 13.04
C ARG A 122 9.94 -3.60 12.41
N GLU A 123 9.15 -3.23 11.43
CA GLU A 123 9.25 -1.93 10.78
C GLU A 123 8.89 -0.80 11.74
N ALA A 124 7.86 -0.98 12.55
CA ALA A 124 7.47 0.00 13.55
C ALA A 124 8.53 0.14 14.67
N ALA A 125 9.27 -0.92 14.97
CA ALA A 125 10.33 -0.90 15.98
C ALA A 125 11.65 -0.34 15.46
N ALA A 126 11.82 -0.32 14.15
CA ALA A 126 13.02 0.22 13.52
C ALA A 126 12.94 1.73 13.39
#